data_2ec8723f6b8c1b54119594d71e3af37e
#
_entry.id   2ec8723f6b8c1b54119594d71e3af37e
#
_cell.length_a   1.000
_cell.length_b   1.000
_cell.length_c   1.000
_cell.angle_alpha   90.00
_cell.angle_beta   90.00
_cell.angle_gamma   90.00
#
_symmetry.space_group_name_H-M   'P 1'
#
loop_
_entity.id
_entity.type
_entity.pdbx_description
1 polymer ?
#
loop_
_entity_poly.entity_id
_entity_poly.type
_entity_poly.pdbx_seq_one_letter_code
_entity_poly.pdbx_strand_id
1 'polypeptide(L)'
;VEQLPDWYFRCPVGDRPLELLAALKGYCHYADRFDSVYRFHGAGSWTEEMKSGDFKKKQDAYAIAMRELYRAFDRESGGRYHRAAVSAARRVYFLTRVNLRDYDEIFSPRYRRYYRELSLRDRGFIRAERTLPFLFAGLRRLRDRIFRQEG
;
A
#
# COMPACT_ATOMS: atom_id res chain seq x y z
N VAL A 1 9.68 20.09 -24.24
CA VAL A 1 8.84 19.22 -23.37
C VAL A 1 9.82 18.29 -22.68
N GLU A 2 10.03 18.44 -21.37
CA GLU A 2 10.84 17.47 -20.59
C GLU A 2 10.18 16.11 -20.71
N GLN A 3 10.95 15.11 -21.14
CA GLN A 3 10.47 13.74 -21.20
C GLN A 3 10.34 13.19 -19.79
N LEU A 4 9.20 12.56 -19.50
CA LEU A 4 9.01 11.86 -18.25
C LEU A 4 10.00 10.69 -18.17
N PRO A 5 10.63 10.44 -17.00
CA PRO A 5 11.59 9.36 -16.88
C PRO A 5 10.93 7.99 -17.02
N ASP A 6 11.66 6.99 -17.49
CA ASP A 6 11.17 5.62 -17.75
C ASP A 6 10.50 4.98 -16.52
N TRP A 7 10.97 5.28 -15.31
CA TRP A 7 10.41 4.74 -14.09
C TRP A 7 8.99 5.23 -13.81
N TYR A 8 8.60 6.38 -14.38
CA TYR A 8 7.23 6.90 -14.29
C TYR A 8 6.23 5.91 -14.88
N PHE A 9 6.51 5.36 -16.03
CA PHE A 9 5.61 4.46 -16.77
C PHE A 9 5.61 3.02 -16.22
N ARG A 10 6.58 2.66 -15.37
CA ARG A 10 6.67 1.32 -14.75
C ARG A 10 5.94 1.21 -13.42
N CYS A 11 5.39 2.30 -12.91
CA CYS A 11 4.67 2.30 -11.66
C CYS A 11 3.25 1.74 -11.83
N PRO A 12 2.79 0.82 -10.97
CA PRO A 12 1.45 0.25 -11.04
C PRO A 12 0.33 1.22 -10.62
N VAL A 13 0.69 2.38 -10.08
CA VAL A 13 -0.24 3.45 -9.66
C VAL A 13 0.20 4.77 -10.29
N GLY A 14 -0.74 5.47 -10.94
CA GLY A 14 -0.40 6.64 -11.77
C GLY A 14 -0.08 7.92 -10.99
N ASP A 15 -0.65 8.08 -9.80
CA ASP A 15 -0.52 9.27 -8.95
C ASP A 15 0.84 9.34 -8.23
N ARG A 16 1.33 8.23 -7.73
CA ARG A 16 2.57 8.18 -6.94
C ARG A 16 3.83 8.68 -7.66
N PRO A 17 4.14 8.28 -8.90
CA PRO A 17 5.29 8.82 -9.62
C PRO A 17 5.14 10.31 -9.92
N LEU A 18 3.90 10.80 -10.16
CA LEU A 18 3.64 12.22 -10.35
C LEU A 18 3.93 13.04 -9.10
N GLU A 19 3.48 12.58 -7.93
CA GLU A 19 3.79 13.20 -6.63
C GLU A 19 5.30 13.27 -6.38
N LEU A 20 6.03 12.21 -6.70
CA LEU A 20 7.49 12.16 -6.52
C LEU A 20 8.21 13.13 -7.47
N LEU A 21 7.77 13.23 -8.73
CA LEU A 21 8.32 14.20 -9.68
C LEU A 21 8.06 15.64 -9.24
N ALA A 22 6.85 15.94 -8.78
CA ALA A 22 6.51 17.24 -8.24
C ALA A 22 7.39 17.59 -7.02
N ALA A 23 7.63 16.63 -6.13
CA ALA A 23 8.50 16.82 -4.96
C ALA A 23 9.98 17.06 -5.33
N LEU A 24 10.46 16.58 -6.48
CA LEU A 24 11.80 16.88 -6.98
C LEU A 24 11.94 18.34 -7.42
N LYS A 25 10.85 18.94 -7.92
CA LYS A 25 10.87 20.29 -8.50
C LYS A 25 10.44 21.41 -7.56
N GLY A 26 9.81 21.07 -6.43
CA GLY A 26 9.30 22.08 -5.53
C GLY A 26 8.71 21.55 -4.23
N TYR A 27 7.92 22.40 -3.58
CA TYR A 27 7.21 22.06 -2.35
C TYR A 27 5.79 21.62 -2.65
N CYS A 28 5.31 20.60 -1.93
CA CYS A 28 3.90 20.24 -1.93
C CYS A 28 3.17 21.12 -0.91
N HIS A 29 2.11 21.81 -1.34
CA HIS A 29 1.20 22.52 -0.45
C HIS A 29 0.05 21.59 -0.05
N TYR A 30 -0.19 21.46 1.24
CA TYR A 30 -1.36 20.74 1.75
C TYR A 30 -2.52 21.73 1.91
N ALA A 31 -3.63 21.48 1.21
CA ALA A 31 -4.87 22.23 1.39
C ALA A 31 -5.84 21.37 2.20
N ASP A 32 -6.25 21.87 3.38
CA ASP A 32 -7.23 21.18 4.25
C ASP A 32 -8.66 21.42 3.74
N ARG A 33 -8.97 20.82 2.60
CA ARG A 33 -10.29 20.87 1.96
C ARG A 33 -10.53 19.62 1.11
N PHE A 34 -11.79 19.32 0.85
CA PHE A 34 -12.20 18.22 -0.03
C PHE A 34 -12.28 18.71 -1.47
N ASP A 35 -11.27 18.41 -2.28
CA ASP A 35 -11.18 18.81 -3.69
C ASP A 35 -11.56 17.69 -4.68
N SER A 36 -11.73 16.45 -4.18
CA SER A 36 -12.05 15.30 -5.02
C SER A 36 -12.89 14.26 -4.30
N VAL A 37 -13.63 13.48 -5.08
CA VAL A 37 -14.42 12.34 -4.58
C VAL A 37 -13.88 11.06 -5.22
N TYR A 38 -13.48 10.12 -4.38
CA TYR A 38 -13.07 8.80 -4.84
C TYR A 38 -14.27 7.90 -5.06
N ARG A 39 -14.47 7.41 -6.30
CA ARG A 39 -15.51 6.43 -6.60
C ARG A 39 -15.08 5.05 -6.11
N PHE A 40 -15.72 4.59 -5.03
CA PHE A 40 -15.47 3.26 -4.46
C PHE A 40 -16.25 2.19 -5.26
N HIS A 41 -15.66 1.00 -5.47
CA HIS A 41 -16.31 -0.15 -6.10
C HIS A 41 -16.83 0.05 -7.54
N GLY A 42 -16.17 0.88 -8.35
CA GLY A 42 -16.45 0.90 -9.79
C GLY A 42 -15.81 -0.29 -10.50
N ALA A 43 -16.56 -0.98 -11.39
CA ALA A 43 -16.00 -2.01 -12.27
C ALA A 43 -14.76 -1.47 -13.01
N GLY A 44 -13.66 -2.23 -13.02
CA GLY A 44 -12.37 -1.81 -13.60
C GLY A 44 -11.54 -0.87 -12.72
N SER A 45 -11.94 -0.64 -11.45
CA SER A 45 -11.08 0.10 -10.52
C SER A 45 -9.84 -0.73 -10.14
N TRP A 46 -8.71 -0.04 -9.91
CA TRP A 46 -7.48 -0.67 -9.44
C TRP A 46 -7.71 -1.55 -8.19
N THR A 47 -8.59 -1.11 -7.28
CA THR A 47 -8.93 -1.85 -6.07
C THR A 47 -9.59 -3.20 -6.37
N GLU A 48 -10.51 -3.24 -7.35
CA GLU A 48 -11.16 -4.49 -7.78
C GLU A 48 -10.19 -5.40 -8.53
N GLU A 49 -9.37 -4.82 -9.40
CA GLU A 49 -8.33 -5.56 -10.09
C GLU A 49 -7.33 -6.20 -9.12
N MET A 50 -6.90 -5.49 -8.08
CA MET A 50 -6.00 -6.02 -7.05
C MET A 50 -6.62 -7.15 -6.24
N LYS A 51 -7.94 -7.20 -6.07
CA LYS A 51 -8.65 -8.27 -5.35
C LYS A 51 -8.93 -9.49 -6.23
N SER A 52 -8.93 -9.36 -7.55
CA SER A 52 -9.21 -10.45 -8.48
C SER A 52 -8.02 -11.40 -8.63
N GLY A 53 -8.26 -12.69 -8.89
CA GLY A 53 -7.21 -13.68 -9.16
C GLY A 53 -6.27 -13.96 -7.98
N ASP A 54 -4.97 -14.15 -8.25
CA ASP A 54 -3.97 -14.41 -7.22
C ASP A 54 -3.58 -13.14 -6.47
N PHE A 55 -4.32 -12.86 -5.41
CA PHE A 55 -4.12 -11.69 -4.55
C PHE A 55 -2.71 -11.62 -3.97
N LYS A 56 -2.14 -12.75 -3.54
CA LYS A 56 -0.79 -12.80 -2.97
C LYS A 56 0.25 -12.37 -4.00
N LYS A 57 0.20 -12.96 -5.19
CA LYS A 57 1.12 -12.62 -6.28
C LYS A 57 1.03 -11.16 -6.66
N LYS A 58 -0.18 -10.59 -6.72
CA LYS A 58 -0.39 -9.17 -7.00
C LYS A 58 0.16 -8.26 -5.91
N GLN A 59 -0.04 -8.58 -4.64
CA GLN A 59 0.52 -7.82 -3.52
C GLN A 59 2.05 -7.87 -3.50
N ASP A 60 2.66 -9.02 -3.78
CA ASP A 60 4.11 -9.15 -3.87
C ASP A 60 4.67 -8.35 -5.06
N ALA A 61 4.05 -8.45 -6.23
CA ALA A 61 4.42 -7.67 -7.42
C ALA A 61 4.31 -6.16 -7.16
N TYR A 62 3.23 -5.71 -6.53
CA TYR A 62 3.05 -4.32 -6.13
C TYR A 62 4.16 -3.84 -5.18
N ALA A 63 4.51 -4.61 -4.16
CA ALA A 63 5.58 -4.26 -3.22
C ALA A 63 6.94 -4.14 -3.92
N ILE A 64 7.22 -5.03 -4.90
CA ILE A 64 8.45 -4.99 -5.70
C ILE A 64 8.46 -3.73 -6.57
N ALA A 65 7.40 -3.47 -7.32
CA ALA A 65 7.29 -2.30 -8.20
C ALA A 65 7.44 -0.98 -7.43
N MET A 66 6.80 -0.85 -6.28
CA MET A 66 6.93 0.32 -5.41
C MET A 66 8.34 0.49 -4.86
N ARG A 67 9.02 -0.60 -4.53
CA ARG A 67 10.43 -0.54 -4.11
C ARG A 67 11.32 -0.02 -5.23
N GLU A 68 11.12 -0.49 -6.45
CA GLU A 68 11.88 -0.02 -7.62
C GLU A 68 11.57 1.45 -7.94
N LEU A 69 10.33 1.89 -7.80
CA LEU A 69 9.95 3.29 -7.91
C LEU A 69 10.74 4.17 -6.94
N TYR A 70 10.73 3.84 -5.64
CA TYR A 70 11.46 4.63 -4.65
C TYR A 70 12.98 4.60 -4.84
N ARG A 71 13.54 3.50 -5.33
CA ARG A 71 14.96 3.42 -5.71
C ARG A 71 15.29 4.30 -6.90
N ALA A 72 14.41 4.32 -7.91
CA ALA A 72 14.58 5.19 -9.07
C ALA A 72 14.50 6.67 -8.69
N PHE A 73 13.52 7.04 -7.87
CA PHE A 73 13.40 8.38 -7.30
C PHE A 73 14.64 8.79 -6.49
N ASP A 74 15.19 7.89 -5.68
CA ASP A 74 16.40 8.14 -4.89
C ASP A 74 17.61 8.45 -5.81
N ARG A 75 17.79 7.66 -6.87
CA ARG A 75 18.83 7.93 -7.87
C ARG A 75 18.62 9.26 -8.59
N GLU A 76 17.39 9.54 -9.04
CA GLU A 76 17.04 10.79 -9.73
C GLU A 76 17.31 12.03 -8.87
N SER A 77 17.08 11.90 -7.55
CA SER A 77 17.34 12.95 -6.58
C SER A 77 18.82 13.10 -6.19
N GLY A 78 19.72 12.28 -6.78
CA GLY A 78 21.14 12.21 -6.37
C GLY A 78 21.32 11.77 -4.92
N GLY A 79 20.40 10.95 -4.38
CA GLY A 79 20.42 10.49 -2.99
C GLY A 79 19.90 11.49 -1.96
N ARG A 80 19.45 12.68 -2.40
CA ARG A 80 18.96 13.74 -1.51
C ARG A 80 17.86 13.28 -0.58
N TYR A 81 17.02 12.35 -1.03
CA TYR A 81 15.88 11.83 -0.27
C TYR A 81 16.05 10.36 0.15
N HIS A 82 17.29 9.85 0.18
CA HIS A 82 17.59 8.44 0.46
C HIS A 82 16.83 7.87 1.67
N ARG A 83 16.90 8.53 2.82
CA ARG A 83 16.23 8.04 4.05
C ARG A 83 14.71 7.97 3.88
N ALA A 84 14.11 8.96 3.23
CA ALA A 84 12.67 8.99 2.96
C ALA A 84 12.26 7.88 1.98
N ALA A 85 12.98 7.72 0.88
CA ALA A 85 12.74 6.70 -0.14
C ALA A 85 12.82 5.28 0.44
N VAL A 86 13.88 4.99 1.22
CA VAL A 86 14.03 3.69 1.89
C VAL A 86 12.92 3.46 2.91
N SER A 87 12.55 4.47 3.71
CA SER A 87 11.45 4.36 4.67
C SER A 87 10.11 4.10 3.99
N ALA A 88 9.81 4.83 2.91
CA ALA A 88 8.58 4.66 2.13
C ALA A 88 8.50 3.26 1.50
N ALA A 89 9.57 2.77 0.89
CA ALA A 89 9.64 1.42 0.32
C ALA A 89 9.38 0.34 1.38
N ARG A 90 9.99 0.46 2.57
CA ARG A 90 9.79 -0.47 3.70
C ARG A 90 8.36 -0.41 4.23
N ARG A 91 7.78 0.79 4.32
CA ARG A 91 6.40 0.97 4.77
C ARG A 91 5.41 0.29 3.81
N VAL A 92 5.59 0.46 2.50
CA VAL A 92 4.73 -0.22 1.50
C VAL A 92 4.85 -1.74 1.64
N TYR A 93 6.07 -2.27 1.74
CA TYR A 93 6.27 -3.71 1.97
C TYR A 93 5.57 -4.18 3.25
N PHE A 94 5.73 -3.47 4.36
CA PHE A 94 5.04 -3.78 5.61
C PHE A 94 3.52 -3.81 5.46
N LEU A 95 2.93 -2.81 4.79
CA LEU A 95 1.48 -2.76 4.56
C LEU A 95 1.00 -3.90 3.65
N THR A 96 1.80 -4.33 2.68
CA THR A 96 1.47 -5.53 1.90
C THR A 96 1.50 -6.80 2.75
N ARG A 97 2.43 -6.92 3.73
CA ARG A 97 2.41 -8.04 4.69
C ARG A 97 1.18 -8.02 5.59
N VAL A 98 0.73 -6.82 6.01
CA VAL A 98 -0.54 -6.67 6.73
C VAL A 98 -1.72 -7.15 5.89
N ASN A 99 -1.80 -6.74 4.62
CA ASN A 99 -2.84 -7.18 3.70
C ASN A 99 -2.85 -8.71 3.48
N LEU A 100 -1.66 -9.31 3.44
CA LEU A 100 -1.47 -10.76 3.28
C LEU A 100 -1.61 -11.55 4.58
N ARG A 101 -1.76 -10.89 5.73
CA ARG A 101 -1.78 -11.53 7.06
C ARG A 101 -0.53 -12.36 7.35
N ASP A 102 0.61 -11.88 6.85
CA ASP A 102 1.92 -12.49 7.11
C ASP A 102 2.40 -12.07 8.50
N TYR A 103 1.88 -12.76 9.53
CA TYR A 103 2.11 -12.38 10.93
C TYR A 103 3.58 -12.50 11.35
N ASP A 104 4.33 -13.40 10.77
CA ASP A 104 5.75 -13.58 11.10
C ASP A 104 6.54 -12.35 10.66
N GLU A 105 6.29 -11.84 9.45
CA GLU A 105 6.88 -10.60 8.98
C GLU A 105 6.34 -9.37 9.74
N ILE A 106 5.02 -9.27 9.97
CA ILE A 106 4.40 -8.12 10.67
C ILE A 106 5.02 -7.91 12.05
N PHE A 107 5.26 -9.00 12.81
CA PHE A 107 5.80 -8.93 14.17
C PHE A 107 7.32 -9.03 14.24
N SER A 108 8.01 -9.10 13.10
CA SER A 108 9.47 -9.13 13.07
C SER A 108 10.07 -7.85 13.65
N PRO A 109 11.26 -7.91 14.30
CA PRO A 109 11.94 -6.73 14.84
C PRO A 109 12.18 -5.64 13.80
N ARG A 110 12.37 -6.04 12.53
CA ARG A 110 12.61 -5.16 11.38
C ARG A 110 11.47 -4.17 11.14
N TYR A 111 10.20 -4.60 11.41
CA TYR A 111 9.00 -3.79 11.13
C TYR A 111 8.33 -3.23 12.38
N ARG A 112 8.96 -3.38 13.55
CA ARG A 112 8.43 -2.90 14.84
C ARG A 112 8.04 -1.42 14.83
N ARG A 113 8.79 -0.57 14.12
CA ARG A 113 8.49 0.86 13.96
C ARG A 113 7.17 1.04 13.21
N TYR A 114 7.02 0.44 12.04
CA TYR A 114 5.82 0.57 11.19
C TYR A 114 4.59 -0.03 11.86
N TYR A 115 4.75 -1.12 12.61
CA TYR A 115 3.68 -1.68 13.43
C TYR A 115 3.19 -0.69 14.50
N ARG A 116 4.08 0.07 15.13
CA ARG A 116 3.71 1.09 16.12
C ARG A 116 3.02 2.31 15.50
N GLU A 117 3.27 2.61 14.23
CA GLU A 117 2.62 3.68 13.48
C GLU A 117 1.16 3.35 13.12
N LEU A 118 0.75 2.08 13.18
CA LEU A 118 -0.66 1.70 13.01
C LEU A 118 -1.52 2.21 14.17
N SER A 119 -2.80 2.47 13.87
CA SER A 119 -3.78 2.83 14.89
C SER A 119 -3.88 1.76 15.99
N LEU A 120 -4.33 2.14 17.18
CA LEU A 120 -4.59 1.19 18.28
C LEU A 120 -5.62 0.12 17.86
N ARG A 121 -6.62 0.53 17.10
CA ARG A 121 -7.66 -0.34 16.55
C ARG A 121 -7.06 -1.40 15.63
N ASP A 122 -6.22 -0.99 14.65
CA ASP A 122 -5.61 -1.91 13.70
C ASP A 122 -4.65 -2.88 14.38
N ARG A 123 -3.86 -2.38 15.34
CA ARG A 123 -2.96 -3.24 16.14
C ARG A 123 -3.74 -4.26 16.97
N GLY A 124 -4.85 -3.84 17.58
CA GLY A 124 -5.75 -4.73 18.31
C GLY A 124 -6.35 -5.79 17.39
N PHE A 125 -6.85 -5.38 16.23
CA PHE A 125 -7.42 -6.28 15.24
C PHE A 125 -6.40 -7.33 14.75
N ILE A 126 -5.19 -6.91 14.35
CA ILE A 126 -4.12 -7.80 13.88
C ILE A 126 -3.73 -8.81 14.97
N ARG A 127 -3.63 -8.38 16.23
CA ARG A 127 -3.33 -9.29 17.35
C ARG A 127 -4.48 -10.29 17.58
N ALA A 128 -5.72 -9.79 17.63
CA ALA A 128 -6.88 -10.65 17.83
C ALA A 128 -7.01 -11.69 16.69
N GLU A 129 -6.81 -11.29 15.43
CA GLU A 129 -6.86 -12.19 14.28
C GLU A 129 -5.76 -13.26 14.35
N ARG A 130 -4.55 -12.92 14.82
CA ARG A 130 -3.46 -13.87 15.04
C ARG A 130 -3.77 -14.88 16.14
N THR A 131 -4.34 -14.41 17.26
CA THR A 131 -4.59 -15.26 18.45
C THR A 131 -5.85 -16.10 18.34
N LEU A 132 -6.84 -15.64 17.58
CA LEU A 132 -8.15 -16.28 17.43
C LEU A 132 -8.50 -16.54 15.94
N PRO A 133 -7.65 -17.25 15.19
CA PRO A 133 -7.80 -17.40 13.73
C PRO A 133 -9.12 -18.06 13.32
N PHE A 134 -9.62 -19.01 14.13
CA PHE A 134 -10.87 -19.70 13.85
C PHE A 134 -12.10 -18.78 13.93
N LEU A 135 -12.11 -17.87 14.90
CA LEU A 135 -13.20 -16.91 15.10
C LEU A 135 -13.28 -15.94 13.91
N PHE A 136 -12.15 -15.43 13.47
CA PHE A 136 -12.08 -14.55 12.29
C PHE A 136 -12.36 -15.27 10.98
N ALA A 137 -12.00 -16.55 10.86
CA ALA A 137 -12.38 -17.37 9.70
C ALA A 137 -13.91 -17.56 9.64
N GLY A 138 -14.57 -17.79 10.77
CA GLY A 138 -16.03 -17.87 10.88
C GLY A 138 -16.72 -16.56 10.47
N LEU A 139 -16.28 -15.44 11.02
CA LEU A 139 -16.82 -14.11 10.71
C LEU A 139 -16.67 -13.75 9.22
N ARG A 140 -15.54 -14.09 8.59
CA ARG A 140 -15.34 -13.89 7.15
C ARG A 140 -16.33 -14.70 6.32
N ARG A 141 -16.51 -15.98 6.63
CA ARG A 141 -17.48 -16.85 5.93
C ARG A 141 -18.92 -16.31 6.06
N LEU A 142 -19.28 -15.80 7.24
CA LEU A 142 -20.58 -15.19 7.48
C LEU A 142 -20.77 -13.93 6.64
N ARG A 143 -19.80 -13.02 6.67
CA ARG A 143 -19.80 -11.83 5.83
C ARG A 143 -19.97 -12.17 4.35
N ASP A 144 -19.16 -13.11 3.84
CA ASP A 144 -19.17 -13.46 2.42
C ASP A 144 -20.49 -14.15 2.00
N ARG A 145 -21.21 -14.78 2.92
CA ARG A 145 -22.58 -15.28 2.70
C ARG A 145 -23.59 -14.14 2.60
N ILE A 146 -23.54 -13.17 3.51
CA ILE A 146 -24.47 -12.04 3.52
C ILE A 146 -24.33 -11.21 2.23
N PHE A 147 -23.11 -10.87 1.83
CA PHE A 147 -22.86 -10.06 0.62
C PHE A 147 -23.08 -10.81 -0.70
N ARG A 148 -23.14 -12.16 -0.70
CA ARG A 148 -23.53 -12.92 -1.90
C ARG A 148 -25.03 -13.01 -2.12
N GLN A 149 -25.86 -12.70 -1.12
CA GLN A 149 -27.31 -12.73 -1.25
C GLN A 149 -27.90 -11.41 -1.74
N GLU A 150 -27.10 -10.33 -1.78
CA GLU A 150 -27.53 -8.98 -2.22
C GLU A 150 -27.07 -8.65 -3.65
N GLY A 151 -26.50 -9.53 -4.41
CA GLY A 151 -26.09 -9.38 -5.81
C GLY A 151 -26.67 -10.48 -6.68
#